data_253903b3904d3499e62e0b8f688e115f
#
_entry.id   253903b3904d3499e62e0b8f688e115f
#
_cell.length_a   1.000
_cell.length_b   1.000
_cell.length_c   1.000
_cell.angle_alpha   90.00
_cell.angle_beta   90.00
_cell.angle_gamma   90.00
#
_symmetry.space_group_name_H-M   'P 1'
#
loop_
_entity.id
_entity.type
_entity.pdbx_description
1 polymer ?
#
loop_
_entity_poly.entity_id
_entity_poly.type
_entity_poly.pdbx_seq_one_letter_code
_entity_poly.pdbx_strand_id
1 'polypeptide(L)'
;MPTPKEKFESGSFYHVWTHANGLDSLFREEANYLFFLSKCAIYIHPMAKTFAYCLMPNHFHLMIQIREGIVNNPSQAFSNFLNSYTQAFNKKYKRKGSLFIPNINRRKIEVDSYFTRCITYIH
;
A
#
# COMPACT_ATOMS: atom_id res chain seq x y z
N MET A 1 11.92 -21.65 4.49
CA MET A 1 12.01 -20.27 4.99
C MET A 1 11.56 -19.30 3.94
N PRO A 2 10.65 -18.40 4.26
CA PRO A 2 10.27 -17.38 3.28
C PRO A 2 11.45 -16.46 2.96
N THR A 3 11.53 -16.03 1.71
CA THR A 3 12.54 -15.06 1.30
C THR A 3 12.29 -13.73 2.00
N PRO A 4 13.32 -13.11 2.62
CA PRO A 4 13.13 -11.78 3.21
C PRO A 4 12.66 -10.78 2.16
N LYS A 5 11.74 -9.89 2.56
CA LYS A 5 11.29 -8.83 1.67
C LYS A 5 12.39 -7.78 1.53
N GLU A 6 12.43 -7.12 0.37
CA GLU A 6 13.37 -6.05 0.14
C GLU A 6 13.16 -4.92 1.15
N LYS A 7 14.24 -4.33 1.60
CA LYS A 7 14.17 -3.15 2.46
C LYS A 7 13.90 -1.92 1.63
N PHE A 8 13.11 -1.00 2.18
CA PHE A 8 12.90 0.28 1.53
C PHE A 8 14.15 1.15 1.67
N GLU A 9 14.62 1.68 0.56
CA GLU A 9 15.80 2.54 0.51
C GLU A 9 15.39 3.95 0.05
N SER A 10 16.00 4.97 0.65
CA SER A 10 15.74 6.36 0.26
C SER A 10 15.99 6.58 -1.22
N GLY A 11 15.10 7.31 -1.87
CA GLY A 11 15.22 7.65 -3.28
C GLY A 11 14.83 6.56 -4.26
N SER A 12 14.62 5.34 -3.79
CA SER A 12 14.33 4.21 -4.68
C SER A 12 12.83 4.10 -4.94
N PHE A 13 12.51 3.49 -6.08
CA PHE A 13 11.14 3.26 -6.52
C PHE A 13 10.72 1.84 -6.18
N TYR A 14 9.45 1.68 -5.82
CA TYR A 14 8.91 0.37 -5.45
C TYR A 14 7.50 0.21 -5.99
N HIS A 15 7.19 -1.02 -6.39
CA HIS A 15 5.82 -1.49 -6.56
C HIS A 15 5.44 -2.18 -5.25
N VAL A 16 4.39 -1.70 -4.59
CA VAL A 16 3.91 -2.30 -3.34
C VAL A 16 2.47 -2.75 -3.52
N TRP A 17 2.12 -3.87 -2.88
CA TRP A 17 0.77 -4.43 -2.98
C TRP A 17 0.49 -5.34 -1.82
N THR A 18 -0.80 -5.55 -1.55
CA THR A 18 -1.26 -6.60 -0.66
C THR A 18 -2.71 -6.96 -0.99
N HIS A 19 -3.16 -8.05 -0.42
CA HIS A 19 -4.48 -8.61 -0.68
C HIS A 19 -5.31 -8.63 0.59
N ALA A 20 -6.63 -8.72 0.39
CA ALA A 20 -7.55 -9.00 1.48
C ALA A 20 -7.26 -10.36 2.08
N ASN A 21 -7.51 -10.48 3.38
CA ASN A 21 -7.40 -11.74 4.10
C ASN A 21 -8.63 -12.61 3.77
N GLY A 22 -8.40 -13.80 3.23
CA GLY A 22 -9.49 -14.71 2.88
C GLY A 22 -10.37 -14.15 1.77
N LEU A 23 -11.69 -14.22 1.97
CA LEU A 23 -12.68 -13.79 0.99
C LEU A 23 -13.18 -12.36 1.23
N ASP A 24 -12.54 -11.62 2.12
CA ASP A 24 -12.94 -10.25 2.41
C ASP A 24 -12.77 -9.33 1.21
N SER A 25 -13.59 -8.28 1.17
CA SER A 25 -13.43 -7.17 0.24
C SER A 25 -12.82 -5.99 0.99
N LEU A 26 -11.84 -5.34 0.37
CA LEU A 26 -11.22 -4.13 0.94
C LEU A 26 -12.10 -2.90 0.75
N PHE A 27 -12.90 -2.91 -0.30
CA PHE A 27 -13.75 -1.78 -0.68
C PHE A 27 -15.14 -2.30 -0.99
N ARG A 28 -16.12 -1.94 -0.15
CA ARG A 28 -17.51 -2.38 -0.31
C ARG A 28 -18.38 -1.33 -0.98
N GLU A 29 -17.93 -0.08 -0.94
CA GLU A 29 -18.66 1.05 -1.51
C GLU A 29 -17.69 2.15 -1.90
N GLU A 30 -18.15 3.08 -2.71
CA GLU A 30 -17.28 4.13 -3.25
C GLU A 30 -16.57 4.93 -2.16
N ALA A 31 -17.26 5.20 -1.05
CA ALA A 31 -16.68 5.96 0.06
C ALA A 31 -15.41 5.29 0.63
N ASN A 32 -15.31 3.96 0.53
CA ASN A 32 -14.13 3.25 1.02
C ASN A 32 -12.88 3.60 0.21
N TYR A 33 -13.03 3.76 -1.11
CA TYR A 33 -11.89 4.13 -1.97
C TYR A 33 -11.36 5.51 -1.60
N LEU A 34 -12.25 6.46 -1.42
CA LEU A 34 -11.87 7.82 -1.04
C LEU A 34 -11.23 7.85 0.35
N PHE A 35 -11.77 7.09 1.28
CA PHE A 35 -11.23 6.99 2.62
C PHE A 35 -9.84 6.36 2.61
N PHE A 36 -9.64 5.29 1.83
CA PHE A 36 -8.34 4.64 1.67
C PHE A 36 -7.30 5.64 1.17
N LEU A 37 -7.64 6.41 0.13
CA LEU A 37 -6.73 7.40 -0.43
C LEU A 37 -6.43 8.52 0.57
N SER A 38 -7.40 8.93 1.39
CA SER A 38 -7.16 9.94 2.41
C SER A 38 -6.20 9.43 3.49
N LYS A 39 -6.30 8.16 3.87
CA LYS A 39 -5.37 7.54 4.81
C LYS A 39 -3.98 7.39 4.20
N CYS A 40 -3.92 7.10 2.91
CA CYS A 40 -2.66 7.06 2.18
C CYS A 40 -1.94 8.41 2.25
N ALA A 41 -2.69 9.50 2.07
CA ALA A 41 -2.13 10.84 2.17
C ALA A 41 -1.58 11.13 3.56
N ILE A 42 -2.24 10.63 4.62
CA ILE A 42 -1.80 10.87 5.99
C ILE A 42 -0.54 10.06 6.34
N TYR A 43 -0.52 8.77 5.98
CA TYR A 43 0.51 7.85 6.45
C TYR A 43 1.63 7.64 5.45
N ILE A 44 1.35 7.66 4.16
CA ILE A 44 2.33 7.31 3.13
C ILE A 44 2.96 8.55 2.51
N HIS A 45 2.17 9.57 2.20
CA HIS A 45 2.70 10.77 1.55
C HIS A 45 3.89 11.42 2.28
N PRO A 46 3.93 11.48 3.62
CA PRO A 46 5.09 12.06 4.31
C PRO A 46 6.41 11.33 4.04
N MET A 47 6.36 10.04 3.72
CA MET A 47 7.58 9.26 3.52
C MET A 47 7.79 8.82 2.08
N ALA A 48 6.79 8.94 1.20
CA ALA A 48 6.91 8.48 -0.19
C ALA A 48 5.98 9.24 -1.10
N LYS A 49 6.44 9.47 -2.33
CA LYS A 49 5.57 9.99 -3.39
C LYS A 49 4.86 8.82 -4.05
N THR A 50 3.56 8.96 -4.31
CA THR A 50 2.79 7.95 -5.03
C THR A 50 2.59 8.40 -6.46
N PHE A 51 3.09 7.62 -7.42
CA PHE A 51 3.00 7.94 -8.84
C PHE A 51 1.81 7.32 -9.52
N ALA A 52 1.38 6.17 -9.03
CA ALA A 52 0.25 5.45 -9.61
C ALA A 52 -0.36 4.55 -8.56
N TYR A 53 -1.63 4.25 -8.73
CA TYR A 53 -2.31 3.29 -7.86
C TYR A 53 -3.38 2.55 -8.65
N CYS A 54 -3.72 1.35 -8.15
CA CYS A 54 -4.83 0.57 -8.66
C CYS A 54 -5.53 -0.07 -7.48
N LEU A 55 -6.79 0.27 -7.27
CA LEU A 55 -7.57 -0.22 -6.14
C LEU A 55 -8.64 -1.19 -6.65
N MET A 56 -8.44 -2.47 -6.36
CA MET A 56 -9.35 -3.54 -6.75
C MET A 56 -10.12 -4.02 -5.52
N PRO A 57 -11.29 -4.65 -5.70
CA PRO A 57 -12.10 -5.04 -4.55
C PRO A 57 -11.37 -5.84 -3.47
N ASN A 58 -10.40 -6.67 -3.84
CA ASN A 58 -9.71 -7.55 -2.89
C ASN A 58 -8.21 -7.36 -2.86
N HIS A 59 -7.67 -6.32 -3.51
CA HIS A 59 -6.24 -6.03 -3.46
C HIS A 59 -5.98 -4.62 -3.95
N PHE A 60 -4.76 -4.11 -3.68
CA PHE A 60 -4.35 -2.82 -4.22
C PHE A 60 -2.89 -2.86 -4.64
N HIS A 61 -2.53 -1.96 -5.55
CA HIS A 61 -1.16 -1.74 -6.01
C HIS A 61 -0.84 -0.25 -5.91
N LEU A 62 0.38 0.05 -5.47
CA LEU A 62 0.89 1.43 -5.45
C LEU A 62 2.27 1.45 -6.09
N MET A 63 2.55 2.50 -6.85
CA MET A 63 3.89 2.80 -7.35
C MET A 63 4.40 4.00 -6.59
N ILE A 64 5.46 3.82 -5.82
CA ILE A 64 5.96 4.86 -4.92
C ILE A 64 7.45 5.09 -5.09
N GLN A 65 7.91 6.26 -4.66
CA GLN A 65 9.33 6.56 -4.48
C GLN A 65 9.52 7.01 -3.04
N ILE A 66 10.42 6.33 -2.33
CA ILE A 66 10.76 6.71 -0.96
C ILE A 66 11.49 8.06 -1.00
N ARG A 67 11.04 9.00 -0.17
CA ARG A 67 11.65 10.34 -0.12
C ARG A 67 13.04 10.27 0.48
N GLU A 68 13.88 11.18 0.06
CA GLU A 68 15.21 11.35 0.66
C GLU A 68 15.09 11.97 2.04
N GLY A 69 16.03 11.62 2.93
CA GLY A 69 16.16 12.26 4.22
C GLY A 69 15.06 11.96 5.23
N ILE A 70 14.24 10.93 4.98
CA ILE A 70 13.20 10.55 5.94
C ILE A 70 13.85 9.87 7.16
N VAL A 71 13.28 10.13 8.34
CA VAL A 71 13.73 9.49 9.59
C VAL A 71 12.81 8.35 10.00
N ASN A 72 11.60 8.30 9.44
CA ASN A 72 10.62 7.29 9.78
C ASN A 72 10.89 5.98 9.04
N ASN A 73 10.51 4.87 9.66
CA ASN A 73 10.60 3.55 9.05
C ASN A 73 9.45 3.36 8.06
N PRO A 74 9.73 3.22 6.75
CA PRO A 74 8.65 3.05 5.77
C PRO A 74 7.77 1.82 6.02
N SER A 75 8.35 0.71 6.47
CA SER A 75 7.57 -0.48 6.80
C SER A 75 6.59 -0.22 7.93
N GLN A 76 7.00 0.55 8.94
CA GLN A 76 6.12 0.92 10.03
C GLN A 76 5.01 1.86 9.54
N ALA A 77 5.31 2.77 8.63
CA ALA A 77 4.32 3.67 8.05
C ALA A 77 3.23 2.88 7.31
N PHE A 78 3.62 1.87 6.54
CA PHE A 78 2.65 1.01 5.86
C PHE A 78 1.81 0.22 6.85
N SER A 79 2.44 -0.31 7.91
CA SER A 79 1.71 -1.04 8.94
C SER A 79 0.67 -0.14 9.61
N ASN A 80 1.06 1.08 9.97
CA ASN A 80 0.16 2.05 10.58
C ASN A 80 -0.99 2.41 9.65
N PHE A 81 -0.70 2.59 8.37
CA PHE A 81 -1.69 2.89 7.34
C PHE A 81 -2.74 1.78 7.24
N LEU A 82 -2.27 0.54 7.09
CA LEU A 82 -3.18 -0.60 6.94
C LEU A 82 -3.99 -0.85 8.21
N ASN A 83 -3.37 -0.68 9.38
CA ASN A 83 -4.07 -0.84 10.65
C ASN A 83 -5.15 0.25 10.84
N SER A 84 -4.83 1.49 10.48
CA SER A 84 -5.80 2.58 10.58
C SER A 84 -7.00 2.35 9.67
N TYR A 85 -6.77 1.92 8.44
CA TYR A 85 -7.84 1.59 7.51
C TYR A 85 -8.69 0.42 8.05
N THR A 86 -8.03 -0.64 8.52
CA THR A 86 -8.70 -1.82 9.05
C THR A 86 -9.59 -1.50 10.25
N GLN A 87 -9.09 -0.68 11.18
CA GLN A 87 -9.88 -0.31 12.37
C GLN A 87 -11.14 0.44 11.98
N ALA A 88 -11.05 1.40 11.08
CA ALA A 88 -12.19 2.16 10.62
C ALA A 88 -13.18 1.27 9.85
N PHE A 89 -12.66 0.40 8.99
CA PHE A 89 -13.47 -0.55 8.22
C PHE A 89 -14.23 -1.50 9.14
N ASN A 90 -13.53 -2.06 10.14
CA ASN A 90 -14.16 -2.98 11.09
C ASN A 90 -15.23 -2.30 11.92
N LYS A 91 -15.00 -1.05 12.32
CA LYS A 91 -15.99 -0.29 13.08
C LYS A 91 -17.25 -0.05 12.24
N LYS A 92 -17.05 0.38 10.98
CA LYS A 92 -18.17 0.70 10.10
C LYS A 92 -19.02 -0.52 9.78
N TYR A 93 -18.38 -1.66 9.53
CA TYR A 93 -19.07 -2.87 9.06
C TYR A 93 -19.26 -3.92 10.16
N LYS A 94 -18.98 -3.56 11.41
CA LYS A 94 -19.15 -4.45 12.58
C LYS A 94 -18.41 -5.77 12.37
N ARG A 95 -17.17 -5.64 11.93
CA ARG A 95 -16.30 -6.75 11.59
C ARG A 95 -15.15 -6.81 12.60
N LYS A 96 -14.50 -7.98 12.73
CA LYS A 96 -13.37 -8.18 13.62
C LYS A 96 -12.20 -8.80 12.86
N GLY A 97 -10.99 -8.56 13.35
CA GLY A 97 -9.79 -9.23 12.86
C GLY A 97 -9.14 -8.55 11.67
N SER A 98 -8.10 -9.17 11.18
CA SER A 98 -7.27 -8.64 10.09
C SER A 98 -8.08 -8.52 8.81
N LEU A 99 -7.92 -7.39 8.13
CA LEU A 99 -8.51 -7.19 6.81
C LEU A 99 -7.52 -7.53 5.71
N PHE A 100 -6.23 -7.30 5.95
CA PHE A 100 -5.16 -7.54 4.99
C PHE A 100 -4.31 -8.73 5.38
N ILE A 101 -3.72 -9.37 4.37
CA ILE A 101 -2.65 -10.34 4.61
C ILE A 101 -1.47 -9.61 5.23
N PRO A 102 -0.82 -10.18 6.27
CA PRO A 102 0.29 -9.51 6.95
C PRO A 102 1.47 -9.21 6.02
N ASN A 103 2.16 -8.12 6.32
CA ASN A 103 3.39 -7.71 5.63
C ASN A 103 3.16 -7.36 4.17
N ILE A 104 3.17 -6.05 3.91
CA ILE A 104 2.98 -5.55 2.56
C ILE A 104 4.08 -6.07 1.64
N ASN A 105 3.69 -6.53 0.46
CA ASN A 105 4.62 -6.97 -0.57
C ASN A 105 5.26 -5.76 -1.25
N ARG A 106 6.52 -5.90 -1.63
CA ARG A 106 7.25 -4.83 -2.29
C ARG A 106 8.29 -5.38 -3.25
N ARG A 107 8.50 -4.65 -4.33
CA ARG A 107 9.53 -4.97 -5.31
C ARG A 107 10.18 -3.67 -5.76
N LYS A 108 11.50 -3.58 -5.62
CA LYS A 108 12.26 -2.43 -6.08
C LYS A 108 12.21 -2.38 -7.61
N ILE A 109 12.03 -1.18 -8.15
CA ILE A 109 11.89 -0.97 -9.58
C ILE A 109 13.05 -0.12 -10.07
N GLU A 110 13.70 -0.56 -11.16
CA GLU A 110 14.64 0.28 -11.87
C GLU A 110 13.84 1.27 -12.72
N VAL A 111 14.32 2.52 -12.78
CA VAL A 111 13.67 3.58 -13.55
C VAL A 111 14.04 3.39 -15.02
N ASP A 112 13.41 2.41 -15.65
CA ASP A 112 13.70 1.99 -17.01
C ASP A 112 12.40 1.50 -17.66
N SER A 113 12.52 0.59 -18.64
CA SER A 113 11.38 0.03 -19.34
C SER A 113 10.42 -0.71 -18.41
N TYR A 114 10.93 -1.34 -17.34
CA TYR A 114 10.08 -2.03 -16.37
C TYR A 114 9.20 -1.03 -15.61
N PHE A 115 9.78 0.09 -15.17
CA PHE A 115 9.04 1.14 -14.48
C PHE A 115 7.90 1.66 -15.37
N THR A 116 8.21 1.98 -16.62
CA THR A 116 7.21 2.44 -17.58
C THR A 116 6.12 1.41 -17.80
N ARG A 117 6.50 0.14 -17.91
CA ARG A 117 5.55 -0.96 -18.10
C ARG A 117 4.62 -1.12 -16.91
N CYS A 118 5.15 -1.01 -15.70
CA CYS A 118 4.34 -1.11 -14.48
C CYS A 118 3.32 0.02 -14.39
N ILE A 119 3.71 1.24 -14.70
CA ILE A 119 2.79 2.37 -14.70
C ILE A 119 1.68 2.15 -15.72
N THR A 120 2.03 1.70 -16.91
CA THR A 120 1.05 1.43 -17.97
C THR A 120 0.08 0.33 -17.54
N TYR A 121 0.60 -0.72 -16.90
CA TYR A 121 -0.23 -1.84 -16.45
C TYR A 121 -1.22 -1.41 -15.36
N ILE A 122 -0.79 -0.58 -14.40
CA ILE A 122 -1.63 -0.17 -13.28
C ILE A 122 -2.69 0.84 -13.73
N HIS A 123 -2.35 1.70 -14.67
CA HIS A 123 -3.31 2.66 -15.22
C HIS A 123 -4.24 2.02 -16.23
#